data_979bdcf7a739bd46610d37063430e094
#
_entry.id   979bdcf7a739bd46610d37063430e094
#
_cell.length_a   1.000
_cell.length_b   1.000
_cell.length_c   1.000
_cell.angle_alpha   90.00
_cell.angle_beta   90.00
_cell.angle_gamma   90.00
#
_symmetry.space_group_name_H-M   'P 1'
#
loop_
_entity.id
_entity.type
_entity.pdbx_description
1 polymer ?
#
loop_
_entity_poly.entity_id
_entity_poly.type
_entity_poly.pdbx_seq_one_letter_code
_entity_poly.pdbx_strand_id
1 'polypeptide(L)'
;MMIVILYSMGTYISIKSTVNAFRYGIDPIPEWFDKISQRTKELDVMVDGHKVKALDIILENGILRAFYGYYIGMYPDDSIQVFRPEDFHSLYTLKI
;
A
#
# COMPACT_ATOMS: atom_id res chain seq x y z
N MET A 1 9.87 18.44 -9.65
CA MET A 1 9.94 17.99 -9.24
C MET A 1 10.18 17.07 -8.48
N MET A 2 10.93 16.65 -7.86
CA MET A 2 10.99 15.67 -7.28
C MET A 2 11.60 15.62 -6.11
N ILE A 3 11.31 14.93 -5.32
CA ILE A 3 11.74 14.84 -4.09
C ILE A 3 12.29 13.56 -3.83
N VAL A 4 13.32 13.46 -3.13
CA VAL A 4 13.93 12.21 -2.91
C VAL A 4 13.88 11.79 -1.52
N ILE A 5 13.22 10.74 -1.25
CA ILE A 5 13.22 10.13 0.04
C ILE A 5 13.39 8.68 -0.14
N LEU A 6 14.33 8.05 0.59
CA LEU A 6 14.65 6.73 0.35
C LEU A 6 14.53 5.89 1.53
N TYR A 7 13.63 4.97 1.55
CA TYR A 7 13.45 3.97 2.57
C TYR A 7 13.10 2.66 1.92
N SER A 8 13.22 1.56 2.61
CA SER A 8 12.83 0.26 2.09
C SER A 8 11.35 0.23 1.74
N MET A 9 10.51 0.94 2.52
CA MET A 9 9.15 1.14 2.12
C MET A 9 8.98 2.57 1.72
N GLY A 10 9.66 3.32 1.32
CA GLY A 10 9.89 4.68 1.07
C GLY A 10 8.80 5.49 0.43
N THR A 11 9.20 6.61 -0.11
CA THR A 11 8.33 7.55 -0.80
C THR A 11 8.47 7.34 -2.29
N TYR A 12 7.35 7.22 -2.96
CA TYR A 12 7.30 7.02 -4.40
C TYR A 12 6.70 8.25 -5.04
N ILE A 13 7.13 8.55 -6.26
CA ILE A 13 6.62 9.70 -6.97
C ILE A 13 6.07 9.32 -8.33
N SER A 14 5.15 10.13 -8.79
CA SER A 14 4.67 10.09 -10.16
C SER A 14 4.78 11.50 -10.72
N ILE A 15 4.32 11.71 -11.94
CA ILE A 15 4.32 13.04 -12.53
C ILE A 15 3.52 14.02 -11.68
N LYS A 16 2.45 13.55 -11.06
CA LYS A 16 1.50 14.42 -10.40
C LYS A 16 1.58 14.46 -8.89
N SER A 17 2.09 13.42 -8.25
CA SER A 17 2.03 13.38 -6.79
C SER A 17 3.06 12.42 -6.23
N THR A 18 3.19 12.45 -4.90
CA THR A 18 4.01 11.49 -4.17
C THR A 18 3.12 10.65 -3.27
N VAL A 19 3.60 9.48 -2.94
CA VAL A 19 2.89 8.59 -2.03
C VAL A 19 3.92 7.85 -1.19
N ASN A 20 3.63 7.68 0.09
CA ASN A 20 4.42 6.79 0.94
C ASN A 20 3.77 5.42 0.86
N ALA A 21 4.53 4.40 0.57
CA ALA A 21 3.96 3.09 0.32
C ALA A 21 4.85 1.96 0.80
N PHE A 22 4.21 0.83 1.05
CA PHE A 22 4.94 -0.41 1.35
C PHE A 22 4.21 -1.58 0.69
N ARG A 23 4.92 -2.67 0.47
CA ARG A 23 4.32 -3.88 -0.09
C ARG A 23 3.87 -4.80 1.01
N TYR A 24 2.59 -5.05 1.06
CA TYR A 24 2.01 -5.91 2.07
C TYR A 24 2.59 -7.33 1.97
N GLY A 25 3.07 -7.83 3.10
CA GLY A 25 3.63 -9.17 3.17
C GLY A 25 5.10 -9.26 2.80
N ILE A 26 5.67 -8.22 2.20
CA ILE A 26 7.06 -8.22 1.72
C ILE A 26 7.91 -7.21 2.48
N ASP A 27 7.45 -5.96 2.56
CA ASP A 27 8.18 -4.92 3.28
C ASP A 27 7.79 -4.89 4.75
N PRO A 28 8.65 -4.37 5.63
CA PRO A 28 8.25 -4.11 7.01
C PRO A 28 7.09 -3.12 7.03
N ILE A 29 6.22 -3.26 8.02
CA ILE A 29 5.09 -2.35 8.17
C ILE A 29 5.60 -1.03 8.73
N PRO A 30 5.39 0.09 8.02
CA PRO A 30 5.90 1.37 8.49
C PRO A 30 5.08 1.93 9.64
N GLU A 31 5.71 2.79 10.42
CA GLU A 31 5.05 3.38 11.58
C GLU A 31 3.77 4.13 11.24
N TRP A 32 3.75 4.80 10.09
CA TRP A 32 2.54 5.55 9.72
C TRP A 32 1.32 4.64 9.54
N PHE A 33 1.55 3.37 9.22
CA PHE A 33 0.44 2.44 9.07
C PHE A 33 -0.15 2.04 10.40
N ASP A 34 0.62 2.12 11.47
CA ASP A 34 0.11 1.78 12.81
C ASP A 34 -1.07 2.66 13.21
N LYS A 35 -1.13 3.86 12.68
CA LYS A 35 -2.23 4.78 12.98
C LYS A 35 -3.57 4.26 12.46
N ILE A 36 -3.53 3.42 11.46
CA ILE A 36 -4.76 2.87 10.87
C ILE A 36 -4.88 1.37 11.08
N SER A 37 -3.91 0.75 11.73
CA SER A 37 -3.89 -0.71 11.87
C SER A 37 -5.05 -1.26 12.67
N GLN A 38 -5.62 -0.47 13.57
CA GLN A 38 -6.80 -0.91 14.33
C GLN A 38 -8.01 -1.14 13.43
N ARG A 39 -7.98 -0.61 12.23
CA ARG A 39 -9.08 -0.76 11.27
C ARG A 39 -8.72 -1.77 10.20
N THR A 40 -7.85 -2.70 10.51
CA THR A 40 -7.44 -3.70 9.53
C THR A 40 -7.79 -5.09 10.02
N LYS A 41 -7.95 -5.99 9.07
CA LYS A 41 -8.23 -7.38 9.39
C LYS A 41 -7.52 -8.26 8.38
N GLU A 42 -6.69 -9.18 8.86
CA GLU A 42 -6.08 -10.19 8.00
C GLU A 42 -7.04 -11.35 7.79
N LEU A 43 -7.03 -11.88 6.60
CA LEU A 43 -7.85 -13.02 6.25
C LEU A 43 -7.22 -13.79 5.10
N ASP A 44 -7.71 -15.01 4.89
CA ASP A 44 -7.32 -15.81 3.75
C ASP A 44 -8.47 -15.81 2.75
N VAL A 45 -8.14 -15.60 1.48
CA VAL A 45 -9.13 -15.56 0.41
C VAL A 45 -8.77 -16.62 -0.62
N MET A 46 -9.79 -17.34 -1.09
CA MET A 46 -9.57 -18.32 -2.15
C MET A 46 -9.57 -17.60 -3.50
N VAL A 47 -8.47 -17.75 -4.23
CA VAL A 47 -8.34 -17.18 -5.57
C VAL A 47 -7.88 -18.30 -6.49
N ASP A 48 -8.70 -18.64 -7.45
CA ASP A 48 -8.42 -19.71 -8.42
C ASP A 48 -7.99 -21.02 -7.74
N GLY A 49 -8.70 -21.38 -6.66
CA GLY A 49 -8.42 -22.60 -5.94
C GLY A 49 -7.26 -22.52 -4.97
N HIS A 50 -6.62 -21.38 -4.85
CA HIS A 50 -5.49 -21.21 -3.94
C HIS A 50 -5.84 -20.23 -2.81
N LYS A 51 -5.30 -20.49 -1.63
CA LYS A 51 -5.49 -19.62 -0.48
C LYS A 51 -4.47 -18.51 -0.54
N VAL A 52 -4.93 -17.27 -0.57
CA VAL A 52 -4.07 -16.09 -0.64
C VAL A 52 -4.32 -15.21 0.58
N LYS A 53 -3.24 -14.80 1.23
CA LYS A 53 -3.35 -13.91 2.38
C LYS A 53 -3.73 -12.51 1.91
N ALA A 54 -4.64 -11.88 2.64
CA ALA A 54 -5.10 -10.54 2.33
C ALA A 54 -5.27 -9.71 3.60
N LEU A 55 -5.27 -8.41 3.43
CA LEU A 55 -5.51 -7.45 4.49
C LEU A 55 -6.65 -6.55 4.07
N ASP A 56 -7.71 -6.51 4.86
CA ASP A 56 -8.79 -5.56 4.64
C ASP A 56 -8.55 -4.33 5.49
N ILE A 57 -8.62 -3.17 4.85
CA ILE A 57 -8.51 -1.88 5.52
C ILE A 57 -9.90 -1.27 5.52
N ILE A 58 -10.47 -1.08 6.71
CA ILE A 58 -11.84 -0.64 6.87
C ILE A 58 -11.85 0.88 6.97
N LEU A 59 -12.49 1.50 6.00
CA LEU A 59 -12.63 2.96 5.94
C LEU A 59 -14.07 3.34 6.17
N GLU A 60 -14.33 4.63 6.36
CA GLU A 60 -15.67 5.10 6.58
C GLU A 60 -16.63 4.72 5.46
N ASN A 61 -16.16 4.80 4.23
CA ASN A 61 -17.02 4.59 3.07
C ASN A 61 -16.77 3.27 2.35
N GLY A 62 -16.09 2.33 2.99
CA GLY A 62 -15.87 1.04 2.35
C GLY A 62 -14.66 0.32 2.88
N ILE A 63 -14.31 -0.74 2.17
CA ILE A 63 -13.18 -1.59 2.53
C ILE A 63 -12.24 -1.67 1.34
N LEU A 64 -10.94 -1.47 1.61
CA LEU A 64 -9.90 -1.71 0.63
C LEU A 64 -9.24 -3.04 0.98
N ARG A 65 -9.05 -3.88 -0.01
CA ARG A 65 -8.40 -5.18 0.21
C ARG A 65 -7.06 -5.22 -0.49
N ALA A 66 -6.01 -5.52 0.27
CA ALA A 66 -4.68 -5.69 -0.26
C ALA A 66 -4.30 -7.16 -0.18
N PHE A 67 -4.04 -7.79 -1.32
CA PHE A 67 -3.52 -9.14 -1.32
C PHE A 67 -2.02 -9.12 -1.08
N TYR A 68 -1.47 -10.25 -0.66
CA TYR A 68 -0.04 -10.39 -0.47
C TYR A 68 0.70 -9.85 -1.70
N GLY A 69 1.67 -8.97 -1.48
CA GLY A 69 2.44 -8.37 -2.56
C GLY A 69 1.87 -7.08 -3.12
N TYR A 70 0.64 -6.73 -2.77
CA TYR A 70 0.07 -5.45 -3.21
C TYR A 70 0.71 -4.31 -2.44
N TYR A 71 0.68 -3.11 -3.04
CA TYR A 71 1.17 -1.91 -2.37
C TYR A 71 0.04 -1.24 -1.62
N ILE A 72 0.34 -0.76 -0.43
CA ILE A 72 -0.56 0.07 0.37
C ILE A 72 0.11 1.42 0.47
N GLY A 73 -0.57 2.47 0.03
CA GLY A 73 0.01 3.80 0.00
C GLY A 73 -0.81 4.82 0.77
N MET A 74 -0.12 5.83 1.28
CA MET A 74 -0.76 6.95 1.94
C MET A 74 -0.30 8.24 1.27
N TYR A 75 -1.28 9.02 0.83
CA TYR A 75 -1.03 10.31 0.20
C TYR A 75 -0.83 11.40 1.27
N PRO A 76 -0.33 12.56 0.87
CA PRO A 76 -0.11 13.65 1.84
C PRO A 76 -1.36 14.08 2.61
N ASP A 77 -2.54 13.84 2.06
CA ASP A 77 -3.79 14.16 2.73
C ASP A 77 -4.28 13.04 3.64
N ASP A 78 -3.42 12.06 3.91
CA ASP A 78 -3.70 10.89 4.75
C ASP A 78 -4.69 9.90 4.15
N SER A 79 -5.06 10.07 2.89
CA SER A 79 -5.91 9.08 2.24
C SER A 79 -5.10 7.83 1.89
N ILE A 80 -5.75 6.68 1.92
CA ILE A 80 -5.13 5.39 1.70
C ILE A 80 -5.60 4.83 0.38
N GLN A 81 -4.69 4.18 -0.32
CA GLN A 81 -5.01 3.50 -1.57
C GLN A 81 -4.25 2.18 -1.63
N VAL A 82 -4.84 1.20 -2.31
CA VAL A 82 -4.23 -0.10 -2.53
C VAL A 82 -4.00 -0.26 -4.02
N PHE A 83 -2.82 -0.76 -4.39
CA PHE A 83 -2.45 -0.92 -5.79
C PHE A 83 -1.97 -2.33 -6.04
N ARG A 84 -2.36 -2.89 -7.17
CA ARG A 84 -1.70 -4.10 -7.67
C ARG A 84 -0.26 -3.73 -8.07
N PRO A 85 0.69 -4.65 -7.96
CA PRO A 85 2.08 -4.33 -8.28
C PRO A 85 2.26 -3.73 -9.66
N GLU A 86 1.63 -4.30 -10.68
CA GLU A 86 1.77 -3.81 -12.05
C GLU A 86 1.22 -2.40 -12.19
N ASP A 87 0.12 -2.09 -11.53
CA ASP A 87 -0.46 -0.75 -11.58
C ASP A 87 0.43 0.25 -10.85
N PHE A 88 0.96 -0.16 -9.71
CA PHE A 88 1.84 0.72 -8.94
C PHE A 88 3.10 1.05 -9.73
N HIS A 89 3.72 0.05 -10.34
CA HIS A 89 4.95 0.26 -11.09
C HIS A 89 4.74 1.10 -12.35
N SER A 90 3.53 1.13 -12.90
CA SER A 90 3.24 1.98 -14.04
C SER A 90 3.00 3.42 -13.65
N LEU A 91 2.63 3.68 -12.40
CA LEU A 91 2.29 5.03 -11.92
C LEU A 91 3.40 5.68 -11.12
N TYR A 92 4.21 4.90 -10.42
CA TYR A 92 5.16 5.43 -9.46
C TYR A 92 6.53 4.83 -9.64
N THR A 93 7.53 5.61 -9.32
CA THR A 93 8.93 5.18 -9.30
C THR A 93 9.49 5.48 -7.92
N LEU A 94 10.22 4.52 -7.36
CA LEU A 94 10.90 4.75 -6.09
C LEU A 94 11.95 5.83 -6.29
N LYS A 95 11.89 6.85 -5.47
CA LYS A 95 12.80 7.96 -5.60
C LYS A 95 14.04 7.71 -4.75
N ILE A 96 15.17 7.66 -5.41
CA ILE A 96 16.45 7.38 -4.76
C ILE A 96 17.29 8.60 -4.62
#